data_d904d20790a78657052c5dd529b5eaac
#
_entry.id   d904d20790a78657052c5dd529b5eaac
#
_cell.length_a   1.000
_cell.length_b   1.000
_cell.length_c   1.000
_cell.angle_alpha   90.00
_cell.angle_beta   90.00
_cell.angle_gamma   90.00
#
_symmetry.space_group_name_H-M   'P 1'
#
loop_
_entity.id
_entity.type
_entity.pdbx_description
1 polymer ?
#
loop_
_entity_poly.entity_id
_entity_poly.type
_entity_poly.pdbx_seq_one_letter_code
_entity_poly.pdbx_strand_id
1 'polypeptide(L)'
;MSLKKYSDLCTIFIVTYYSHNKIKHCLDSLSKNYKTIVFDNAGEFNNKKEIEKNYPNVKYIVSKKNLGIPRAYNFGLNFISTEYMFTTQPDVILKNNCLDYLMEAAIKYPEAGILSPTIYHDGKYILDGDSKPLSIDKYKKKIVFDNNSFYKNIYNKIPEGDFCVEGVTGTAMLIKRSFLKNVGGWDKKIFSYWEDMDICARLRFNDNAVIKVSKARLDHSAFSSHDKTIHKKMDYFRNWHYMWSSYYIRKKNKQYKSALFFALSGVVLHILKIIIYCILIKKSKIVTSKAKLMGLLNSILNKKSYFRIS
;
A
#
# COMPACT_ATOMS: atom_id res chain seq x y z
N MET A 1 -6.55 -0.44 -37.25
CA MET A 1 -5.92 -0.09 -35.97
C MET A 1 -5.46 -1.36 -35.32
N SER A 2 -4.14 -1.57 -35.12
CA SER A 2 -3.65 -2.75 -34.38
C SER A 2 -4.14 -2.62 -32.94
N LEU A 3 -4.78 -3.67 -32.40
CA LEU A 3 -5.15 -3.75 -30.99
C LEU A 3 -3.88 -3.56 -30.16
N LYS A 4 -3.83 -2.50 -29.36
CA LYS A 4 -2.71 -2.31 -28.41
C LYS A 4 -2.68 -3.50 -27.46
N LYS A 5 -1.51 -4.11 -27.30
CA LYS A 5 -1.31 -5.15 -26.29
C LYS A 5 -1.43 -4.52 -24.91
N TYR A 6 -1.89 -5.28 -23.91
CA TYR A 6 -1.99 -4.80 -22.52
C TYR A 6 -0.66 -4.26 -21.99
N SER A 7 0.44 -4.87 -22.39
CA SER A 7 1.81 -4.43 -22.07
C SER A 7 2.15 -3.02 -22.56
N ASP A 8 1.51 -2.53 -23.62
CA ASP A 8 1.72 -1.16 -24.11
C ASP A 8 0.94 -0.11 -23.30
N LEU A 9 -0.06 -0.56 -22.56
CA LEU A 9 -0.94 0.30 -21.75
C LEU A 9 -0.52 0.40 -20.29
N CYS A 10 0.33 -0.50 -19.80
CA CYS A 10 0.67 -0.59 -18.37
C CYS A 10 2.17 -0.67 -18.13
N THR A 11 2.64 0.05 -17.12
CA THR A 11 4.00 -0.08 -16.56
C THR A 11 3.90 -0.54 -15.11
N ILE A 12 4.67 -1.56 -14.75
CA ILE A 12 4.79 -2.06 -13.39
C ILE A 12 5.79 -1.20 -12.62
N PHE A 13 5.46 -0.81 -11.40
CA PHE A 13 6.32 -0.03 -10.51
C PHE A 13 6.41 -0.68 -9.14
N ILE A 14 7.62 -1.08 -8.74
CA ILE A 14 7.89 -1.79 -7.49
C ILE A 14 8.81 -0.93 -6.62
N VAL A 15 8.40 -0.63 -5.39
CA VAL A 15 9.26 0.04 -4.42
C VAL A 15 9.89 -0.99 -3.50
N THR A 16 11.22 -1.02 -3.44
CA THR A 16 11.98 -1.92 -2.58
C THR A 16 12.65 -1.15 -1.45
N TYR A 17 12.87 -1.83 -0.32
CA TYR A 17 13.63 -1.31 0.81
C TYR A 17 14.27 -2.48 1.56
N TYR A 18 15.57 -2.72 1.37
CA TYR A 18 16.31 -3.88 1.88
C TYR A 18 15.59 -5.22 1.54
N SER A 19 15.23 -5.40 0.27
CA SER A 19 14.41 -6.53 -0.20
C SER A 19 15.15 -7.46 -1.15
N HIS A 20 16.46 -7.60 -1.01
CA HIS A 20 17.35 -8.28 -1.98
C HIS A 20 16.91 -9.70 -2.34
N ASN A 21 16.49 -10.48 -1.33
CA ASN A 21 16.12 -11.88 -1.52
C ASN A 21 14.69 -12.07 -2.03
N LYS A 22 13.83 -11.04 -1.91
CA LYS A 22 12.41 -11.14 -2.25
C LYS A 22 12.10 -10.64 -3.64
N ILE A 23 12.79 -9.59 -4.09
CA ILE A 23 12.51 -8.96 -5.37
C ILE A 23 12.61 -9.91 -6.56
N LYS A 24 13.53 -10.89 -6.53
CA LYS A 24 13.70 -11.86 -7.61
C LYS A 24 12.46 -12.74 -7.78
N HIS A 25 11.91 -13.29 -6.69
CA HIS A 25 10.68 -14.09 -6.73
C HIS A 25 9.48 -13.28 -7.24
N CYS A 26 9.40 -12.01 -6.86
CA CYS A 26 8.39 -11.11 -7.40
C CYS A 26 8.57 -10.95 -8.91
N LEU A 27 9.77 -10.61 -9.38
CA LEU A 27 10.07 -10.43 -10.80
C LEU A 27 9.84 -11.70 -11.63
N ASP A 28 10.15 -12.88 -11.08
CA ASP A 28 9.90 -14.18 -11.74
C ASP A 28 8.41 -14.46 -11.96
N SER A 29 7.54 -13.91 -11.09
CA SER A 29 6.09 -14.03 -11.22
C SER A 29 5.46 -13.04 -12.20
N LEU A 30 6.21 -12.05 -12.67
CA LEU A 30 5.73 -11.04 -13.61
C LEU A 30 5.92 -11.48 -15.05
N SER A 31 4.97 -11.13 -15.92
CA SER A 31 5.15 -11.31 -17.36
C SER A 31 6.24 -10.38 -17.87
N LYS A 32 7.22 -10.95 -18.60
CA LYS A 32 8.35 -10.23 -19.21
C LYS A 32 7.91 -9.25 -20.30
N ASN A 33 6.66 -9.32 -20.75
CA ASN A 33 6.12 -8.39 -21.76
C ASN A 33 5.88 -6.98 -21.20
N TYR A 34 5.69 -6.84 -19.88
CA TYR A 34 5.43 -5.54 -19.27
C TYR A 34 6.72 -4.81 -18.90
N LYS A 35 6.80 -3.54 -19.24
CA LYS A 35 7.86 -2.66 -18.72
C LYS A 35 7.76 -2.59 -17.20
N THR A 36 8.88 -2.85 -16.53
CA THR A 36 8.93 -2.86 -15.07
C THR A 36 9.98 -1.87 -14.58
N ILE A 37 9.63 -1.08 -13.58
CA ILE A 37 10.55 -0.18 -12.89
C ILE A 37 10.66 -0.66 -11.44
N VAL A 38 11.87 -1.01 -11.02
CA VAL A 38 12.19 -1.26 -9.61
C VAL A 38 12.84 0.00 -9.05
N PHE A 39 12.22 0.58 -8.02
CA PHE A 39 12.73 1.75 -7.32
C PHE A 39 13.27 1.33 -5.96
N ASP A 40 14.60 1.34 -5.85
CA ASP A 40 15.27 1.02 -4.60
C ASP A 40 15.31 2.26 -3.70
N ASN A 41 14.51 2.20 -2.66
CA ASN A 41 14.35 3.28 -1.68
C ASN A 41 15.36 3.17 -0.51
N ALA A 42 16.20 2.12 -0.49
CA ALA A 42 17.28 1.94 0.49
C ALA A 42 18.60 2.62 0.08
N GLY A 43 18.76 2.91 -1.20
CA GLY A 43 19.99 3.50 -1.74
C GLY A 43 21.10 2.47 -2.00
N GLU A 44 20.76 1.19 -2.16
CA GLU A 44 21.72 0.11 -2.35
C GLU A 44 21.88 -0.25 -3.83
N PHE A 45 23.13 -0.20 -4.31
CA PHE A 45 23.44 -0.48 -5.72
C PHE A 45 23.70 -1.96 -6.03
N ASN A 46 23.81 -2.80 -5.00
CA ASN A 46 24.36 -4.15 -5.12
C ASN A 46 23.60 -5.06 -6.09
N ASN A 47 22.28 -4.91 -6.21
CA ASN A 47 21.45 -5.77 -7.03
C ASN A 47 21.18 -5.21 -8.45
N LYS A 48 21.51 -3.95 -8.72
CA LYS A 48 21.13 -3.30 -9.96
C LYS A 48 21.66 -4.04 -11.19
N LYS A 49 22.97 -4.28 -11.25
CA LYS A 49 23.61 -4.93 -12.41
C LYS A 49 23.06 -6.33 -12.66
N GLU A 50 22.87 -7.11 -11.60
CA GLU A 50 22.34 -8.46 -11.69
C GLU A 50 20.88 -8.48 -12.17
N ILE A 51 20.03 -7.62 -11.61
CA ILE A 51 18.61 -7.56 -11.96
C ILE A 51 18.44 -7.09 -13.41
N GLU A 52 19.10 -6.01 -13.83
CA GLU A 52 18.98 -5.51 -15.20
C GLU A 52 19.56 -6.50 -16.24
N LYS A 53 20.57 -7.32 -15.88
CA LYS A 53 21.09 -8.39 -16.71
C LYS A 53 20.09 -9.55 -16.87
N ASN A 54 19.46 -9.98 -15.78
CA ASN A 54 18.58 -11.16 -15.77
C ASN A 54 17.13 -10.84 -16.21
N TYR A 55 16.73 -9.58 -16.11
CA TYR A 55 15.38 -9.10 -16.45
C TYR A 55 15.48 -7.89 -17.41
N PRO A 56 15.64 -8.11 -18.73
CA PRO A 56 15.85 -7.03 -19.72
C PRO A 56 14.70 -6.01 -19.81
N ASN A 57 13.49 -6.40 -19.36
CA ASN A 57 12.32 -5.52 -19.27
C ASN A 57 12.29 -4.66 -17.99
N VAL A 58 13.28 -4.81 -17.10
CA VAL A 58 13.35 -4.09 -15.83
C VAL A 58 14.35 -2.94 -15.91
N LYS A 59 13.89 -1.74 -15.52
CA LYS A 59 14.75 -0.59 -15.22
C LYS A 59 14.89 -0.44 -13.72
N TYR A 60 16.12 -0.53 -13.20
CA TYR A 60 16.41 -0.40 -11.78
C TYR A 60 16.90 1.00 -11.43
N ILE A 61 16.15 1.71 -10.59
CA ILE A 61 16.44 3.09 -10.16
C ILE A 61 16.79 3.08 -8.67
N VAL A 62 17.95 3.63 -8.32
CA VAL A 62 18.41 3.73 -6.95
C VAL A 62 18.17 5.13 -6.43
N SER A 63 17.48 5.26 -5.31
CA SER A 63 17.24 6.53 -4.63
C SER A 63 18.45 6.93 -3.79
N LYS A 64 18.77 8.23 -3.76
CA LYS A 64 19.81 8.76 -2.86
C LYS A 64 19.42 8.72 -1.38
N LYS A 65 18.13 8.58 -1.07
CA LYS A 65 17.58 8.56 0.30
C LYS A 65 16.22 7.89 0.32
N ASN A 66 15.81 7.38 1.47
CA ASN A 66 14.47 6.84 1.66
C ASN A 66 13.41 7.96 1.55
N LEU A 67 12.61 7.92 0.48
CA LEU A 67 11.55 8.90 0.20
C LEU A 67 10.25 8.58 0.95
N GLY A 68 10.08 7.35 1.46
CA GLY A 68 8.79 6.78 1.84
C GLY A 68 7.97 6.33 0.63
N ILE A 69 6.85 5.66 0.87
CA ILE A 69 6.04 5.04 -0.19
C ILE A 69 5.35 6.09 -1.09
N PRO A 70 4.60 7.08 -0.57
CA PRO A 70 3.91 8.06 -1.39
C PRO A 70 4.82 8.87 -2.32
N ARG A 71 5.96 9.29 -1.80
CA ARG A 71 6.91 10.08 -2.61
C ARG A 71 7.63 9.21 -3.65
N ALA A 72 7.91 7.94 -3.33
CA ALA A 72 8.48 6.99 -4.28
C ALA A 72 7.48 6.73 -5.44
N TYR A 73 6.20 6.52 -5.14
CA TYR A 73 5.17 6.38 -6.17
C TYR A 73 4.99 7.66 -7.01
N ASN A 74 4.96 8.83 -6.39
CA ASN A 74 4.90 10.10 -7.11
C ASN A 74 6.15 10.32 -7.99
N PHE A 75 7.32 9.89 -7.52
CA PHE A 75 8.54 9.91 -8.34
C PHE A 75 8.38 8.99 -9.55
N GLY A 76 7.86 7.78 -9.35
CA GLY A 76 7.60 6.81 -10.42
C GLY A 76 6.70 7.35 -11.52
N LEU A 77 5.69 8.15 -11.17
CA LEU A 77 4.77 8.79 -12.14
C LEU A 77 5.48 9.66 -13.19
N ASN A 78 6.66 10.19 -12.88
CA ASN A 78 7.43 11.00 -13.82
C ASN A 78 8.13 10.15 -14.90
N PHE A 79 8.31 8.86 -14.65
CA PHE A 79 8.97 7.92 -15.58
C PHE A 79 7.98 7.05 -16.36
N ILE A 80 6.69 7.09 -15.98
CA ILE A 80 5.65 6.27 -16.58
C ILE A 80 4.88 7.10 -17.59
N SER A 81 4.89 6.63 -18.85
CA SER A 81 4.13 7.24 -19.98
C SER A 81 2.86 6.46 -20.33
N THR A 82 2.75 5.21 -19.88
CA THR A 82 1.59 4.34 -20.12
C THR A 82 0.32 4.86 -19.46
N GLU A 83 -0.84 4.41 -19.93
CA GLU A 83 -2.15 4.81 -19.41
C GLU A 83 -2.35 4.36 -17.96
N TYR A 84 -1.85 3.17 -17.63
CA TYR A 84 -1.94 2.56 -16.31
C TYR A 84 -0.57 2.42 -15.66
N MET A 85 -0.57 2.52 -14.34
CA MET A 85 0.53 2.18 -13.45
C MET A 85 0.09 1.03 -12.55
N PHE A 86 0.80 -0.09 -12.60
CA PHE A 86 0.59 -1.17 -11.65
C PHE A 86 1.63 -1.09 -10.55
N THR A 87 1.20 -0.80 -9.31
CA THR A 87 2.08 -0.78 -8.14
C THR A 87 2.01 -2.10 -7.41
N THR A 88 3.16 -2.64 -6.99
CA THR A 88 3.21 -3.85 -6.15
C THR A 88 4.43 -3.83 -5.22
N GLN A 89 4.50 -4.81 -4.32
CA GLN A 89 5.55 -4.96 -3.31
C GLN A 89 6.51 -6.10 -3.68
N PRO A 90 7.75 -6.09 -3.17
CA PRO A 90 8.76 -7.10 -3.52
C PRO A 90 8.50 -8.49 -2.94
N ASP A 91 7.55 -8.64 -2.01
CA ASP A 91 7.13 -9.90 -1.39
C ASP A 91 5.78 -10.42 -1.92
N VAL A 92 5.38 -9.93 -3.09
CA VAL A 92 4.18 -10.35 -3.81
C VAL A 92 4.55 -11.31 -4.93
N ILE A 93 3.76 -12.38 -5.09
CA ILE A 93 3.85 -13.33 -6.21
C ILE A 93 2.52 -13.31 -6.96
N LEU A 94 2.53 -12.79 -8.17
CA LEU A 94 1.34 -12.78 -9.02
C LEU A 94 1.04 -14.19 -9.53
N LYS A 95 -0.23 -14.59 -9.51
CA LYS A 95 -0.67 -15.81 -10.17
C LYS A 95 -0.82 -15.59 -11.68
N ASN A 96 -0.81 -16.68 -12.46
CA ASN A 96 -0.89 -16.63 -13.91
C ASN A 96 -2.01 -15.69 -14.39
N ASN A 97 -1.69 -14.86 -15.37
CA ASN A 97 -2.59 -13.88 -15.98
C ASN A 97 -3.20 -12.84 -15.04
N CYS A 98 -2.66 -12.69 -13.81
CA CYS A 98 -3.22 -11.74 -12.84
C CYS A 98 -3.31 -10.31 -13.40
N LEU A 99 -2.21 -9.82 -14.00
CA LEU A 99 -2.18 -8.46 -14.57
C LEU A 99 -3.06 -8.34 -15.82
N ASP A 100 -3.15 -9.39 -16.63
CA ASP A 100 -4.02 -9.37 -17.81
C ASP A 100 -5.50 -9.32 -17.41
N TYR A 101 -5.93 -10.05 -16.38
CA TYR A 101 -7.29 -9.94 -15.83
C TYR A 101 -7.58 -8.55 -15.25
N LEU A 102 -6.58 -7.91 -14.64
CA LEU A 102 -6.73 -6.52 -14.19
C LEU A 102 -6.89 -5.56 -15.37
N MET A 103 -6.14 -5.78 -16.46
CA MET A 103 -6.23 -4.96 -17.67
C MET A 103 -7.57 -5.17 -18.41
N GLU A 104 -8.05 -6.41 -18.49
CA GLU A 104 -9.40 -6.70 -19.01
C GLU A 104 -10.48 -5.97 -18.21
N ALA A 105 -10.39 -6.03 -16.90
CA ALA A 105 -11.31 -5.31 -16.02
C ALA A 105 -11.18 -3.78 -16.18
N ALA A 106 -9.97 -3.24 -16.40
CA ALA A 106 -9.76 -1.81 -16.64
C ALA A 106 -10.43 -1.32 -17.93
N ILE A 107 -10.50 -2.15 -18.96
CA ILE A 107 -11.22 -1.86 -20.20
C ILE A 107 -12.74 -1.97 -19.98
N LYS A 108 -13.17 -2.98 -19.22
CA LYS A 108 -14.59 -3.22 -18.91
C LYS A 108 -15.18 -2.12 -18.03
N TYR A 109 -14.39 -1.55 -17.12
CA TYR A 109 -14.82 -0.53 -16.15
C TYR A 109 -13.98 0.76 -16.34
N PRO A 110 -14.24 1.55 -17.38
CA PRO A 110 -13.41 2.73 -17.71
C PRO A 110 -13.43 3.82 -16.63
N GLU A 111 -14.43 3.83 -15.75
CA GLU A 111 -14.56 4.71 -14.58
C GLU A 111 -13.73 4.26 -13.37
N ALA A 112 -13.14 3.07 -13.40
CA ALA A 112 -12.33 2.57 -12.31
C ALA A 112 -11.03 3.36 -12.18
N GLY A 113 -10.84 3.99 -11.03
CA GLY A 113 -9.60 4.67 -10.67
C GLY A 113 -8.52 3.69 -10.22
N ILE A 114 -8.93 2.66 -9.48
CA ILE A 114 -8.08 1.58 -8.99
C ILE A 114 -8.76 0.24 -9.19
N LEU A 115 -8.01 -0.73 -9.72
CA LEU A 115 -8.36 -2.14 -9.72
C LEU A 115 -7.31 -2.92 -8.92
N SER A 116 -7.75 -3.87 -8.11
CA SER A 116 -6.86 -4.66 -7.25
C SER A 116 -7.20 -6.13 -7.32
N PRO A 117 -6.21 -7.02 -7.32
CA PRO A 117 -6.46 -8.46 -7.30
C PRO A 117 -6.95 -8.93 -5.93
N THR A 118 -7.48 -10.13 -5.87
CA THR A 118 -7.70 -10.86 -4.62
C THR A 118 -6.38 -11.38 -4.06
N ILE A 119 -6.22 -11.26 -2.73
CA ILE A 119 -4.98 -11.58 -2.04
C ILE A 119 -5.12 -12.91 -1.30
N TYR A 120 -4.09 -13.74 -1.40
CA TYR A 120 -3.99 -15.02 -0.71
C TYR A 120 -2.73 -15.05 0.16
N HIS A 121 -2.79 -15.79 1.24
CA HIS A 121 -1.65 -16.17 2.06
C HIS A 121 -1.77 -17.65 2.42
N ASP A 122 -0.75 -18.43 2.07
CA ASP A 122 -0.76 -19.89 2.23
C ASP A 122 -2.04 -20.55 1.67
N GLY A 123 -2.45 -20.13 0.48
CA GLY A 123 -3.64 -20.63 -0.21
C GLY A 123 -4.98 -20.16 0.37
N LYS A 124 -4.98 -19.37 1.46
CA LYS A 124 -6.20 -18.82 2.06
C LYS A 124 -6.45 -17.41 1.58
N TYR A 125 -7.68 -17.13 1.18
CA TYR A 125 -8.10 -15.77 0.86
C TYR A 125 -7.99 -14.87 2.10
N ILE A 126 -7.39 -13.70 1.89
CA ILE A 126 -7.28 -12.67 2.91
C ILE A 126 -8.12 -11.48 2.46
N LEU A 127 -9.08 -11.11 3.30
CA LEU A 127 -9.66 -9.78 3.20
C LEU A 127 -8.54 -8.78 3.42
N ASP A 128 -8.28 -7.95 2.42
CA ASP A 128 -7.47 -6.76 2.58
C ASP A 128 -8.12 -5.94 3.69
N GLY A 129 -7.52 -5.92 4.86
CA GLY A 129 -8.03 -5.49 6.15
C GLY A 129 -9.09 -4.39 6.20
N ASP A 130 -9.30 -3.66 5.11
CA ASP A 130 -10.18 -2.50 5.03
C ASP A 130 -11.11 -2.52 3.79
N SER A 131 -11.11 -3.63 3.03
CA SER A 131 -11.98 -3.76 1.87
C SER A 131 -13.40 -4.11 2.30
N LYS A 132 -14.33 -3.19 2.10
CA LYS A 132 -15.76 -3.40 2.31
C LYS A 132 -16.46 -3.41 0.97
N PRO A 133 -17.22 -4.46 0.63
CA PRO A 133 -18.08 -4.42 -0.54
C PRO A 133 -19.10 -3.28 -0.40
N LEU A 134 -19.16 -2.41 -1.40
CA LEU A 134 -20.18 -1.38 -1.51
C LEU A 134 -21.32 -1.90 -2.35
N SER A 135 -22.57 -1.70 -1.92
CA SER A 135 -23.69 -1.75 -2.87
C SER A 135 -23.54 -0.58 -3.83
N ILE A 136 -23.82 -0.82 -5.11
CA ILE A 136 -23.72 0.17 -6.22
C ILE A 136 -24.44 1.48 -5.87
N ASP A 137 -25.52 1.43 -5.10
CA ASP A 137 -26.32 2.58 -4.69
C ASP A 137 -25.72 3.44 -3.57
N LYS A 138 -24.61 3.04 -2.96
CA LYS A 138 -23.97 3.74 -1.84
C LYS A 138 -22.65 4.40 -2.20
N TYR A 139 -22.44 4.77 -3.44
CA TYR A 139 -21.33 5.64 -3.87
C TYR A 139 -21.46 7.07 -3.30
N LYS A 140 -21.97 7.20 -2.09
CA LYS A 140 -22.10 8.51 -1.46
C LYS A 140 -20.82 8.84 -0.71
N LYS A 141 -20.25 9.95 -1.07
CA LYS A 141 -19.16 10.83 -0.65
C LYS A 141 -18.72 10.83 0.83
N LYS A 142 -19.01 9.80 1.62
CA LYS A 142 -18.60 9.75 3.02
C LYS A 142 -17.41 8.81 3.19
N ILE A 143 -16.23 9.40 3.27
CA ILE A 143 -15.00 8.67 3.62
C ILE A 143 -15.02 8.47 5.13
N VAL A 144 -15.25 7.26 5.57
CA VAL A 144 -15.11 6.87 6.98
C VAL A 144 -13.89 5.97 7.07
N PHE A 145 -12.82 6.48 7.67
CA PHE A 145 -11.70 5.65 8.08
C PHE A 145 -12.07 5.03 9.44
N ASP A 146 -12.64 3.86 9.42
CA ASP A 146 -12.93 3.13 10.65
C ASP A 146 -11.81 2.14 10.95
N ASN A 147 -11.26 2.23 12.17
CA ASN A 147 -10.22 1.33 12.65
C ASN A 147 -10.78 -0.01 13.14
N ASN A 148 -12.09 -0.20 13.08
CA ASN A 148 -12.68 -1.40 13.59
C ASN A 148 -12.40 -2.56 12.64
N SER A 149 -11.58 -3.48 13.10
CA SER A 149 -11.39 -4.84 12.59
C SER A 149 -12.72 -5.65 12.47
N PHE A 150 -13.84 -4.96 12.48
CA PHE A 150 -15.20 -5.50 12.38
C PHE A 150 -15.41 -6.33 11.12
N TYR A 151 -14.61 -6.07 10.09
CA TYR A 151 -14.78 -6.71 8.78
C TYR A 151 -14.09 -8.08 8.67
N LYS A 152 -13.33 -8.52 9.66
CA LYS A 152 -12.67 -9.84 9.64
C LYS A 152 -13.64 -11.01 9.50
N ASN A 153 -14.91 -10.84 9.84
CA ASN A 153 -15.87 -11.93 9.95
C ASN A 153 -17.04 -11.88 8.96
N ILE A 154 -17.14 -10.84 8.08
CA ILE A 154 -18.35 -10.68 7.27
C ILE A 154 -18.32 -11.51 5.97
N TYR A 155 -17.14 -11.88 5.49
CA TYR A 155 -17.03 -12.62 4.23
C TYR A 155 -16.20 -13.90 4.39
N ASN A 156 -16.88 -14.99 4.68
CA ASN A 156 -16.29 -16.34 4.60
C ASN A 156 -16.12 -16.81 3.14
N LYS A 157 -16.64 -16.07 2.16
CA LYS A 157 -16.53 -16.37 0.73
C LYS A 157 -16.15 -15.14 -0.06
N ILE A 158 -15.27 -15.33 -1.05
CA ILE A 158 -14.98 -14.30 -2.05
C ILE A 158 -16.27 -14.04 -2.81
N PRO A 159 -16.71 -12.78 -2.99
CA PRO A 159 -17.85 -12.47 -3.84
C PRO A 159 -17.65 -13.05 -5.25
N GLU A 160 -18.71 -13.54 -5.85
CA GLU A 160 -18.70 -13.94 -7.26
C GLU A 160 -18.61 -12.70 -8.14
N GLY A 161 -17.67 -12.71 -9.09
CA GLY A 161 -17.43 -11.58 -9.99
C GLY A 161 -16.65 -10.43 -9.35
N ASP A 162 -16.49 -9.37 -10.11
CA ASP A 162 -15.80 -8.17 -9.69
C ASP A 162 -16.71 -7.30 -8.80
N PHE A 163 -16.16 -6.63 -7.80
CA PHE A 163 -16.97 -5.87 -6.85
C PHE A 163 -16.29 -4.57 -6.40
N CYS A 164 -17.13 -3.54 -6.18
CA CYS A 164 -16.66 -2.26 -5.65
C CYS A 164 -16.34 -2.35 -4.15
N VAL A 165 -15.27 -1.67 -3.75
CA VAL A 165 -14.82 -1.59 -2.35
C VAL A 165 -14.54 -0.16 -1.94
N GLU A 166 -14.47 0.10 -0.63
CA GLU A 166 -14.10 1.43 -0.12
C GLU A 166 -12.62 1.74 -0.30
N GLY A 167 -11.79 0.72 -0.22
CA GLY A 167 -10.37 0.84 -0.41
C GLY A 167 -9.71 -0.52 -0.60
N VAL A 168 -8.47 -0.49 -1.01
CA VAL A 168 -7.59 -1.66 -1.16
C VAL A 168 -6.24 -1.33 -0.55
N THR A 169 -5.53 -2.36 -0.10
CA THR A 169 -4.17 -2.16 0.42
C THR A 169 -3.19 -1.89 -0.71
N GLY A 170 -2.10 -1.21 -0.38
CA GLY A 170 -1.00 -0.92 -1.30
C GLY A 170 -0.20 -2.15 -1.76
N THR A 171 -0.69 -3.35 -1.48
CA THR A 171 -0.05 -4.62 -1.88
C THR A 171 0.04 -4.74 -3.39
N ALA A 172 -1.08 -4.46 -4.10
CA ALA A 172 -1.11 -4.43 -5.56
C ALA A 172 -2.29 -3.58 -6.06
N MET A 173 -2.01 -2.57 -6.87
CA MET A 173 -3.00 -1.66 -7.41
C MET A 173 -2.70 -1.35 -8.87
N LEU A 174 -3.62 -1.64 -9.77
CA LEU A 174 -3.63 -1.10 -11.13
C LEU A 174 -4.38 0.24 -11.11
N ILE A 175 -3.70 1.34 -11.45
CA ILE A 175 -4.21 2.69 -11.28
C ILE A 175 -4.23 3.39 -12.62
N LYS A 176 -5.37 4.01 -12.97
CA LYS A 176 -5.48 4.86 -14.15
C LYS A 176 -4.75 6.18 -13.91
N ARG A 177 -3.68 6.41 -14.66
CA ARG A 177 -2.75 7.51 -14.42
C ARG A 177 -3.38 8.89 -14.56
N SER A 178 -4.33 9.08 -15.47
CA SER A 178 -5.06 10.33 -15.61
C SER A 178 -5.85 10.68 -14.35
N PHE A 179 -6.59 9.72 -13.79
CA PHE A 179 -7.36 9.94 -12.55
C PHE A 179 -6.44 10.21 -11.35
N LEU A 180 -5.32 9.47 -11.27
CA LEU A 180 -4.33 9.71 -10.23
C LEU A 180 -3.73 11.12 -10.31
N LYS A 181 -3.46 11.64 -11.52
CA LYS A 181 -2.99 13.02 -11.72
C LYS A 181 -4.05 14.04 -11.31
N ASN A 182 -5.31 13.81 -11.65
CA ASN A 182 -6.43 14.71 -11.31
C ASN A 182 -6.59 14.90 -9.81
N VAL A 183 -6.29 13.87 -9.00
CA VAL A 183 -6.32 13.98 -7.53
C VAL A 183 -4.98 14.41 -6.93
N GLY A 184 -3.99 14.79 -7.73
CA GLY A 184 -2.69 15.29 -7.29
C GLY A 184 -1.70 14.22 -6.83
N GLY A 185 -1.90 12.95 -7.20
CA GLY A 185 -1.05 11.82 -6.81
C GLY A 185 -1.22 11.43 -5.34
N TRP A 186 -0.24 10.74 -4.79
CA TRP A 186 -0.21 10.36 -3.37
C TRP A 186 0.14 11.54 -2.47
N ASP A 187 -0.41 11.55 -1.26
CA ASP A 187 -0.13 12.62 -0.27
C ASP A 187 1.32 12.56 0.23
N LYS A 188 2.12 13.56 -0.17
CA LYS A 188 3.55 13.66 0.17
C LYS A 188 3.83 13.91 1.67
N LYS A 189 2.82 14.23 2.48
CA LYS A 189 2.97 14.38 3.94
C LYS A 189 3.04 13.04 4.64
N ILE A 190 2.37 12.03 4.10
CA ILE A 190 2.45 10.64 4.56
C ILE A 190 3.83 10.09 4.15
N PHE A 191 4.47 9.35 5.03
CA PHE A 191 5.70 8.62 4.70
C PHE A 191 5.43 7.15 4.41
N SER A 192 4.59 6.53 5.23
CA SER A 192 4.15 5.15 5.12
C SER A 192 2.88 4.93 5.92
N TYR A 193 2.07 3.96 5.52
CA TYR A 193 0.76 3.60 6.04
C TYR A 193 -0.34 4.62 5.76
N TRP A 194 -1.50 4.14 5.41
CA TRP A 194 -2.70 4.91 5.05
C TRP A 194 -2.62 5.68 3.73
N GLU A 195 -1.51 5.61 3.00
CA GLU A 195 -1.37 6.22 1.67
C GLU A 195 -2.28 5.56 0.64
N ASP A 196 -2.49 4.26 0.77
CA ASP A 196 -3.38 3.45 -0.05
C ASP A 196 -4.84 3.79 0.19
N MET A 197 -5.27 3.86 1.45
CA MET A 197 -6.62 4.26 1.81
C MET A 197 -6.89 5.73 1.46
N ASP A 198 -5.90 6.60 1.61
CA ASP A 198 -6.03 8.01 1.24
C ASP A 198 -6.24 8.20 -0.27
N ILE A 199 -5.50 7.47 -1.11
CA ILE A 199 -5.66 7.58 -2.55
C ILE A 199 -6.97 6.97 -3.03
N CYS A 200 -7.38 5.82 -2.48
CA CYS A 200 -8.68 5.21 -2.76
C CYS A 200 -9.83 6.18 -2.42
N ALA A 201 -9.76 6.79 -1.25
CA ALA A 201 -10.76 7.75 -0.79
C ALA A 201 -10.86 8.97 -1.69
N ARG A 202 -9.70 9.56 -2.11
CA ARG A 202 -9.70 10.75 -2.98
C ARG A 202 -10.18 10.42 -4.39
N LEU A 203 -9.86 9.25 -4.92
CA LEU A 203 -10.40 8.81 -6.22
C LEU A 203 -11.91 8.63 -6.15
N ARG A 204 -12.43 7.95 -5.12
CA ARG A 204 -13.87 7.78 -4.92
C ARG A 204 -14.61 9.12 -4.71
N PHE A 205 -13.97 10.07 -4.05
CA PHE A 205 -14.52 11.42 -3.89
C PHE A 205 -14.66 12.15 -5.23
N ASN A 206 -13.87 11.75 -6.22
CA ASN A 206 -13.92 12.23 -7.61
C ASN A 206 -14.68 11.27 -8.53
N ASP A 207 -15.62 10.52 -7.99
CA ASP A 207 -16.54 9.61 -8.69
C ASP A 207 -15.82 8.47 -9.46
N ASN A 208 -14.56 8.13 -9.06
CA ASN A 208 -13.85 7.00 -9.63
C ASN A 208 -14.00 5.75 -8.77
N ALA A 209 -14.34 4.62 -9.39
CA ALA A 209 -14.52 3.36 -8.71
C ALA A 209 -13.20 2.77 -8.19
N VAL A 210 -13.26 2.05 -7.06
CA VAL A 210 -12.22 1.14 -6.58
C VAL A 210 -12.78 -0.27 -6.64
N ILE A 211 -12.17 -1.16 -7.44
CA ILE A 211 -12.73 -2.46 -7.80
C ILE A 211 -11.77 -3.58 -7.42
N LYS A 212 -12.29 -4.61 -6.76
CA LYS A 212 -11.63 -5.91 -6.61
C LYS A 212 -11.99 -6.78 -7.81
N VAL A 213 -10.95 -7.30 -8.48
CA VAL A 213 -11.10 -8.19 -9.64
C VAL A 213 -10.93 -9.63 -9.18
N SER A 214 -12.02 -10.38 -9.16
CA SER A 214 -12.09 -11.71 -8.55
C SER A 214 -11.19 -12.75 -9.23
N LYS A 215 -11.03 -12.66 -10.57
CA LYS A 215 -10.16 -13.55 -11.36
C LYS A 215 -8.68 -13.25 -11.18
N ALA A 216 -8.32 -12.00 -10.87
CA ALA A 216 -6.94 -11.61 -10.62
C ALA A 216 -6.53 -12.04 -9.22
N ARG A 217 -5.45 -12.82 -9.10
CA ARG A 217 -5.01 -13.41 -7.83
C ARG A 217 -3.53 -13.22 -7.60
N LEU A 218 -3.15 -13.02 -6.35
CA LEU A 218 -1.76 -12.99 -5.91
C LEU A 218 -1.58 -13.65 -4.55
N ASP A 219 -0.37 -14.12 -4.28
CA ASP A 219 0.08 -14.50 -2.94
C ASP A 219 0.91 -13.37 -2.34
N HIS A 220 0.68 -13.07 -1.07
CA HIS A 220 1.40 -12.06 -0.33
C HIS A 220 1.87 -12.59 1.02
N SER A 221 3.17 -12.69 1.20
CA SER A 221 3.79 -13.04 2.49
C SER A 221 3.95 -11.80 3.35
N ALA A 222 2.86 -11.33 3.97
CA ALA A 222 2.83 -10.12 4.76
C ALA A 222 4.01 -10.01 5.75
N PHE A 223 4.55 -8.79 5.91
CA PHE A 223 5.70 -8.46 6.78
C PHE A 223 7.03 -9.12 6.43
N SER A 224 7.17 -9.66 5.23
CA SER A 224 8.41 -10.32 4.77
C SER A 224 9.19 -9.52 3.73
N SER A 225 8.78 -8.31 3.40
CA SER A 225 9.33 -7.48 2.32
C SER A 225 10.77 -6.99 2.52
N HIS A 226 11.37 -7.19 3.68
CA HIS A 226 12.73 -6.73 4.01
C HIS A 226 13.53 -7.83 4.72
N ASP A 227 14.85 -7.66 4.75
CA ASP A 227 15.77 -8.61 5.36
C ASP A 227 15.62 -8.69 6.89
N LYS A 228 15.90 -9.88 7.45
CA LYS A 228 15.75 -10.15 8.89
C LYS A 228 16.64 -9.26 9.76
N THR A 229 17.76 -8.79 9.23
CA THR A 229 18.75 -7.95 9.93
C THR A 229 18.17 -6.64 10.45
N ILE A 230 17.20 -6.06 9.72
CA ILE A 230 16.57 -4.79 10.11
C ILE A 230 15.19 -4.96 10.75
N HIS A 231 14.77 -6.21 11.02
CA HIS A 231 13.40 -6.52 11.46
C HIS A 231 12.95 -5.71 12.68
N LYS A 232 13.77 -5.65 13.74
CA LYS A 232 13.44 -4.88 14.97
C LYS A 232 13.33 -3.38 14.71
N LYS A 233 14.21 -2.82 13.87
CA LYS A 233 14.12 -1.40 13.47
C LYS A 233 12.86 -1.15 12.66
N MET A 234 12.51 -2.08 11.75
CA MET A 234 11.28 -2.02 10.96
C MET A 234 10.02 -2.11 11.81
N ASP A 235 10.00 -2.92 12.88
CA ASP A 235 8.86 -3.00 13.78
C ASP A 235 8.61 -1.67 14.51
N TYR A 236 9.67 -1.01 14.98
CA TYR A 236 9.56 0.33 15.56
C TYR A 236 9.04 1.32 14.51
N PHE A 237 9.62 1.34 13.33
CA PHE A 237 9.26 2.20 12.22
C PHE A 237 7.79 2.04 11.82
N ARG A 238 7.32 0.80 11.61
CA ARG A 238 5.93 0.48 11.25
C ARG A 238 4.95 1.04 12.28
N ASN A 239 5.19 0.74 13.55
CA ASN A 239 4.31 1.17 14.65
C ASN A 239 4.27 2.69 14.81
N TRP A 240 5.41 3.36 14.62
CA TRP A 240 5.50 4.81 14.69
C TRP A 240 4.71 5.47 13.54
N HIS A 241 4.98 5.06 12.29
CA HIS A 241 4.32 5.64 11.12
C HIS A 241 2.84 5.30 11.05
N TYR A 242 2.45 4.10 11.44
CA TYR A 242 1.04 3.71 11.50
C TYR A 242 0.23 4.65 12.40
N MET A 243 0.71 4.93 13.60
CA MET A 243 0.00 5.82 14.54
C MET A 243 0.03 7.27 14.08
N TRP A 244 1.16 7.72 13.53
CA TRP A 244 1.27 9.07 12.98
C TRP A 244 0.26 9.29 11.85
N SER A 245 0.25 8.40 10.90
CA SER A 245 -0.61 8.48 9.71
C SER A 245 -2.09 8.29 10.07
N SER A 246 -2.40 7.40 11.03
CA SER A 246 -3.77 7.16 11.50
C SER A 246 -4.43 8.42 12.07
N TYR A 247 -3.69 9.22 12.85
CA TYR A 247 -4.21 10.49 13.37
C TYR A 247 -4.30 11.54 12.26
N TYR A 248 -3.21 11.67 11.46
CA TYR A 248 -3.12 12.62 10.37
C TYR A 248 -4.28 12.48 9.38
N ILE A 249 -4.62 11.25 8.97
CA ILE A 249 -5.65 11.00 7.97
C ILE A 249 -7.04 11.38 8.48
N ARG A 250 -7.35 11.11 9.77
CA ARG A 250 -8.61 11.52 10.39
C ARG A 250 -8.76 13.03 10.40
N LYS A 251 -7.68 13.74 10.79
CA LYS A 251 -7.66 15.20 10.82
C LYS A 251 -7.79 15.79 9.42
N LYS A 252 -7.06 15.24 8.43
CA LYS A 252 -7.13 15.63 7.02
C LYS A 252 -8.56 15.54 6.48
N ASN A 253 -9.28 14.48 6.82
CA ASN A 253 -10.65 14.24 6.36
C ASN A 253 -11.72 14.91 7.25
N LYS A 254 -11.32 15.89 8.07
CA LYS A 254 -12.22 16.67 8.94
C LYS A 254 -13.00 15.82 9.95
N GLN A 255 -12.53 14.63 10.27
CA GLN A 255 -13.12 13.74 11.28
C GLN A 255 -12.60 14.11 12.69
N TYR A 256 -12.81 15.37 13.10
CA TYR A 256 -12.18 15.92 14.31
C TYR A 256 -12.56 15.17 15.59
N LYS A 257 -13.84 14.75 15.75
CA LYS A 257 -14.29 13.95 16.90
C LYS A 257 -13.57 12.60 16.94
N SER A 258 -13.50 11.90 15.81
CA SER A 258 -12.79 10.63 15.70
C SER A 258 -11.28 10.80 15.95
N ALA A 259 -10.68 11.86 15.41
CA ALA A 259 -9.27 12.17 15.64
C ALA A 259 -8.98 12.46 17.12
N LEU A 260 -9.83 13.25 17.79
CA LEU A 260 -9.69 13.55 19.22
C LEU A 260 -9.83 12.29 20.08
N PHE A 261 -10.87 11.49 19.85
CA PHE A 261 -11.05 10.22 20.56
C PHE A 261 -9.87 9.27 20.35
N PHE A 262 -9.40 9.11 19.11
CA PHE A 262 -8.23 8.30 18.79
C PHE A 262 -6.96 8.82 19.48
N ALA A 263 -6.78 10.15 19.56
CA ALA A 263 -5.65 10.77 20.22
C ALA A 263 -5.67 10.49 21.73
N LEU A 264 -6.78 10.81 22.42
CA LEU A 264 -6.91 10.66 23.87
C LEU A 264 -6.80 9.19 24.29
N SER A 265 -7.60 8.31 23.66
CA SER A 265 -7.57 6.88 23.97
C SER A 265 -6.22 6.24 23.65
N GLY A 266 -5.59 6.62 22.54
CA GLY A 266 -4.29 6.10 22.14
C GLY A 266 -3.17 6.53 23.09
N VAL A 267 -3.13 7.78 23.50
CA VAL A 267 -2.13 8.27 24.47
C VAL A 267 -2.26 7.54 25.81
N VAL A 268 -3.46 7.51 26.39
CA VAL A 268 -3.72 6.82 27.67
C VAL A 268 -3.37 5.34 27.56
N LEU A 269 -3.86 4.66 26.52
CA LEU A 269 -3.61 3.22 26.30
C LEU A 269 -2.11 2.89 26.24
N HIS A 270 -1.34 3.68 25.48
CA HIS A 270 0.07 3.36 25.31
C HIS A 270 0.93 3.74 26.51
N ILE A 271 0.55 4.75 27.29
CA ILE A 271 1.19 5.05 28.58
C ILE A 271 0.93 3.89 29.54
N LEU A 272 -0.32 3.46 29.73
CA LEU A 272 -0.67 2.33 30.60
C LEU A 272 0.06 1.04 30.16
N LYS A 273 0.09 0.75 28.86
CA LYS A 273 0.84 -0.41 28.34
C LYS A 273 2.33 -0.32 28.64
N ILE A 274 2.96 0.85 28.55
CA ILE A 274 4.38 1.01 28.91
C ILE A 274 4.57 0.69 30.39
N ILE A 275 3.76 1.24 31.30
CA ILE A 275 3.85 0.98 32.73
C ILE A 275 3.70 -0.52 33.03
N ILE A 276 2.62 -1.16 32.52
CA ILE A 276 2.38 -2.60 32.72
C ILE A 276 3.54 -3.44 32.17
N TYR A 277 4.04 -3.12 30.98
CA TYR A 277 5.12 -3.89 30.39
C TYR A 277 6.48 -3.64 31.06
N CYS A 278 6.69 -2.49 31.71
CA CYS A 278 7.84 -2.28 32.60
C CYS A 278 7.78 -3.19 33.81
N ILE A 279 6.62 -3.26 34.49
CA ILE A 279 6.40 -4.17 35.63
C ILE A 279 6.60 -5.63 35.22
N LEU A 280 6.09 -6.02 34.05
CA LEU A 280 6.20 -7.37 33.51
C LEU A 280 7.54 -7.66 32.80
N ILE A 281 8.48 -6.74 32.77
CA ILE A 281 9.82 -6.82 32.14
C ILE A 281 9.74 -7.26 30.65
N LYS A 282 8.68 -6.86 29.93
CA LYS A 282 8.45 -7.21 28.52
C LYS A 282 9.09 -6.19 27.57
N LYS A 283 10.43 -6.16 27.47
CA LYS A 283 11.21 -5.16 26.72
C LYS A 283 10.70 -4.89 25.30
N SER A 284 10.41 -5.93 24.51
CA SER A 284 9.92 -5.79 23.13
C SER A 284 8.58 -5.05 23.07
N LYS A 285 7.62 -5.34 23.97
CA LYS A 285 6.30 -4.69 24.05
C LYS A 285 6.39 -3.24 24.52
N ILE A 286 7.38 -2.91 25.39
CA ILE A 286 7.69 -1.53 25.77
C ILE A 286 8.10 -0.73 24.53
N VAL A 287 9.05 -1.24 23.75
CA VAL A 287 9.56 -0.58 22.55
C VAL A 287 8.43 -0.33 21.55
N THR A 288 7.57 -1.32 21.31
CA THR A 288 6.40 -1.19 20.42
C THR A 288 5.43 -0.12 20.91
N SER A 289 5.08 -0.12 22.22
CA SER A 289 4.15 0.87 22.79
C SER A 289 4.76 2.28 22.76
N LYS A 290 6.06 2.42 23.01
CA LYS A 290 6.79 3.69 22.89
C LYS A 290 6.78 4.20 21.45
N ALA A 291 7.00 3.34 20.45
CA ALA A 291 6.94 3.72 19.05
C ALA A 291 5.55 4.28 18.69
N LYS A 292 4.49 3.58 19.09
CA LYS A 292 3.09 4.00 18.87
C LYS A 292 2.77 5.34 19.53
N LEU A 293 3.16 5.50 20.79
CA LEU A 293 2.95 6.75 21.53
C LEU A 293 3.68 7.91 20.86
N MET A 294 4.95 7.73 20.53
CA MET A 294 5.76 8.79 19.90
C MET A 294 5.24 9.18 18.52
N GLY A 295 4.83 8.21 17.70
CA GLY A 295 4.20 8.48 16.40
C GLY A 295 2.94 9.32 16.56
N LEU A 296 2.06 8.93 17.49
CA LEU A 296 0.81 9.64 17.77
C LEU A 296 1.06 11.07 18.26
N LEU A 297 1.91 11.26 19.29
CA LEU A 297 2.24 12.57 19.84
C LEU A 297 2.84 13.50 18.78
N ASN A 298 3.73 13.00 17.93
CA ASN A 298 4.30 13.83 16.86
C ASN A 298 3.25 14.28 15.84
N SER A 299 2.26 13.43 15.54
CA SER A 299 1.16 13.80 14.65
C SER A 299 0.22 14.82 15.29
N ILE A 300 -0.12 14.67 16.57
CA ILE A 300 -0.92 15.63 17.35
C ILE A 300 -0.24 17.01 17.35
N LEU A 301 1.07 17.05 17.57
CA LEU A 301 1.88 18.27 17.56
C LEU A 301 2.16 18.83 16.15
N ASN A 302 1.50 18.28 15.11
CA ASN A 302 1.70 18.66 13.71
C ASN A 302 3.16 18.55 13.20
N LYS A 303 4.00 17.74 13.86
CA LYS A 303 5.35 17.49 13.37
C LYS A 303 5.30 16.62 12.10
N LYS A 304 6.23 16.87 11.17
CA LYS A 304 6.33 16.09 9.93
C LYS A 304 6.56 14.61 10.25
N SER A 305 6.13 13.73 9.35
CA SER A 305 6.44 12.30 9.41
C SER A 305 7.95 12.10 9.16
N TYR A 306 8.78 12.30 10.20
CA TYR A 306 10.23 12.46 10.08
C TYR A 306 11.03 11.23 10.47
N PHE A 307 10.45 10.29 11.22
CA PHE A 307 11.20 9.12 11.67
C PHE A 307 11.73 8.30 10.47
N ARG A 308 13.03 8.06 10.45
CA ARG A 308 13.73 7.26 9.44
C ARG A 308 14.55 6.19 10.13
N ILE A 309 14.71 5.06 9.45
CA ILE A 309 15.68 4.04 9.82
C ILE A 309 17.00 4.49 9.21
N SER A 310 17.97 4.72 10.07
CA SER A 310 19.36 4.94 9.70
C SER A 310 20.12 3.64 9.70
#